data_680441dc2b64e0ae6a1a24baf5fc59d1
#
_entry.id   680441dc2b64e0ae6a1a24baf5fc59d1
#
_cell.length_a   1.000
_cell.length_b   1.000
_cell.length_c   1.000
_cell.angle_alpha   90.00
_cell.angle_beta   90.00
_cell.angle_gamma   90.00
#
_symmetry.space_group_name_H-M   'P 1'
#
loop_
_entity.id
_entity.type
_entity.pdbx_description
1 polymer ?
#
loop_
_entity_poly.entity_id
_entity_poly.type
_entity_poly.pdbx_seq_one_letter_code
_entity_poly.pdbx_strand_id
1 'polypeptide(L)'
;MTKFISKRLVNVVITLFIASIIIFTLTEVMPGDVAQMILGQYATPESLEALRAQLGLDKSPVLRYRDWIWGVMHGDLGTSLSMKGVSISSLLVRRGRNSLFLAVCATVFLVPLSLVLGVIAGLREGSWLDHINSTSSLIALSMPSFISGTFLMLIFAVWLKIVPAMSSIEPGANLFSVFPRLILPIVTVSLVLLGYVARMVRASVIDASHSDYARTAVLKGLPRLKVVWHILRNALMPTVTVIAMNLGWLIGGLVIVETLFAYPGLGRLVYVAIQRQDIPMIQASVLLTSAVYLLLNLASDIIYTFLDPRIRY
;
A
#
# COMPACT_ATOMS: atom_id res chain seq x y z
N MET A 1 17.79 22.26 -0.80
CA MET A 1 16.46 21.67 -0.68
C MET A 1 15.62 21.79 -1.95
N THR A 2 15.42 22.96 -2.50
CA THR A 2 14.66 23.15 -3.76
C THR A 2 15.18 22.29 -4.91
N LYS A 3 16.51 22.27 -5.14
CA LYS A 3 17.15 21.47 -6.18
C LYS A 3 16.97 19.95 -5.99
N PHE A 4 16.92 19.48 -4.76
CA PHE A 4 16.64 18.09 -4.43
C PHE A 4 15.18 17.72 -4.74
N ILE A 5 14.22 18.53 -4.26
CA ILE A 5 12.79 18.32 -4.50
C ILE A 5 12.47 18.38 -5.99
N SER A 6 13.03 19.37 -6.73
CA SER A 6 12.81 19.47 -8.18
C SER A 6 13.33 18.25 -8.94
N LYS A 7 14.53 17.74 -8.59
CA LYS A 7 15.09 16.53 -9.19
C LYS A 7 14.22 15.31 -8.92
N ARG A 8 13.68 15.18 -7.70
CA ARG A 8 12.78 14.06 -7.32
C ARG A 8 11.44 14.16 -8.05
N LEU A 9 10.86 15.37 -8.18
CA LEU A 9 9.64 15.58 -8.96
C LEU A 9 9.82 15.21 -10.43
N VAL A 10 10.93 15.62 -11.04
CA VAL A 10 11.26 15.23 -12.42
C VAL A 10 11.35 13.71 -12.54
N ASN A 11 12.01 13.03 -11.59
CA ASN A 11 12.07 11.57 -11.60
C ASN A 11 10.68 10.92 -11.49
N VAL A 12 9.79 11.46 -10.64
CA VAL A 12 8.39 10.97 -10.52
C VAL A 12 7.67 11.11 -11.86
N VAL A 13 7.79 12.27 -12.53
CA VAL A 13 7.15 12.49 -13.84
C VAL A 13 7.70 11.53 -14.90
N ILE A 14 9.02 11.37 -14.97
CA ILE A 14 9.65 10.44 -15.91
C ILE A 14 9.19 9.00 -15.64
N THR A 15 9.17 8.57 -14.38
CA THR A 15 8.74 7.22 -14.01
C THR A 15 7.26 7.00 -14.34
N LEU A 16 6.38 7.98 -14.09
CA LEU A 16 4.97 7.89 -14.48
C LEU A 16 4.79 7.83 -15.99
N PHE A 17 5.58 8.59 -16.74
CA PHE A 17 5.55 8.55 -18.20
C PHE A 17 5.97 7.17 -18.73
N ILE A 18 7.07 6.62 -18.22
CA ILE A 18 7.51 5.26 -18.58
C ILE A 18 6.46 4.23 -18.18
N ALA A 19 5.91 4.33 -16.97
CA ALA A 19 4.84 3.46 -16.50
C ALA A 19 3.60 3.52 -17.40
N SER A 20 3.20 4.72 -17.87
CA SER A 20 2.06 4.87 -18.78
C SER A 20 2.27 4.14 -20.11
N ILE A 21 3.49 4.19 -20.67
CA ILE A 21 3.83 3.45 -21.90
C ILE A 21 3.76 1.95 -21.67
N ILE A 22 4.31 1.48 -20.54
CA ILE A 22 4.30 0.05 -20.18
C ILE A 22 2.86 -0.44 -19.99
N ILE A 23 2.05 0.30 -19.21
CA ILE A 23 0.65 -0.05 -18.94
C ILE A 23 -0.14 -0.12 -20.25
N PHE A 24 0.00 0.88 -21.12
CA PHE A 24 -0.67 0.91 -22.40
C PHE A 24 -0.24 -0.27 -23.28
N THR A 25 1.06 -0.51 -23.40
CA THR A 25 1.59 -1.60 -24.22
C THR A 25 1.12 -2.97 -23.72
N LEU A 26 1.14 -3.20 -22.41
CA LEU A 26 0.67 -4.45 -21.81
C LEU A 26 -0.83 -4.68 -22.05
N THR A 27 -1.63 -3.62 -21.95
CA THR A 27 -3.07 -3.72 -22.19
C THR A 27 -3.40 -3.89 -23.67
N GLU A 28 -2.54 -3.39 -24.57
CA GLU A 28 -2.66 -3.57 -26.02
C GLU A 28 -2.36 -5.01 -26.47
N VAL A 29 -1.35 -5.64 -25.83
CA VAL A 29 -0.94 -7.03 -26.15
C VAL A 29 -1.81 -8.06 -25.40
N MET A 30 -2.70 -7.62 -24.52
CA MET A 30 -3.55 -8.52 -23.74
C MET A 30 -4.42 -9.38 -24.65
N PRO A 31 -4.40 -10.72 -24.50
CA PRO A 31 -5.18 -11.60 -25.36
C PRO A 31 -6.68 -11.39 -25.13
N GLY A 32 -7.43 -11.26 -26.22
CA GLY A 32 -8.88 -11.10 -26.23
C GLY A 32 -9.34 -9.91 -27.06
N ASP A 33 -10.50 -10.04 -27.67
CA ASP A 33 -11.16 -8.95 -28.39
C ASP A 33 -12.17 -8.29 -27.45
N VAL A 34 -11.89 -7.07 -27.04
CA VAL A 34 -12.76 -6.28 -26.16
C VAL A 34 -14.17 -6.14 -26.73
N ALA A 35 -14.29 -5.94 -28.04
CA ALA A 35 -15.59 -5.84 -28.69
C ALA A 35 -16.37 -7.16 -28.62
N GLN A 36 -15.68 -8.28 -28.81
CA GLN A 36 -16.29 -9.61 -28.71
C GLN A 36 -16.73 -9.93 -27.28
N MET A 37 -15.97 -9.48 -26.28
CA MET A 37 -16.35 -9.67 -24.90
C MET A 37 -17.57 -8.87 -24.47
N ILE A 38 -17.68 -7.62 -24.96
CA ILE A 38 -18.83 -6.75 -24.64
C ILE A 38 -20.12 -7.32 -25.27
N LEU A 39 -20.04 -7.81 -26.49
CA LEU A 39 -21.18 -8.36 -27.24
C LEU A 39 -21.48 -9.82 -26.83
N GLY A 40 -20.48 -10.55 -26.32
CA GLY A 40 -20.62 -11.93 -25.88
C GLY A 40 -21.12 -12.86 -26.99
N GLN A 41 -22.10 -13.70 -26.67
CA GLN A 41 -22.68 -14.70 -27.60
C GLN A 41 -23.53 -14.07 -28.71
N TYR A 42 -23.88 -12.80 -28.61
CA TYR A 42 -24.70 -12.08 -29.60
C TYR A 42 -23.84 -11.29 -30.59
N ALA A 43 -22.53 -11.54 -30.63
CA ALA A 43 -21.61 -10.87 -31.55
C ALA A 43 -21.85 -11.31 -32.99
N THR A 44 -22.35 -10.40 -33.84
CA THR A 44 -22.36 -10.55 -35.28
C THR A 44 -21.14 -9.84 -35.90
N PRO A 45 -20.66 -10.21 -37.09
CA PRO A 45 -19.54 -9.51 -37.74
C PRO A 45 -19.78 -8.00 -37.84
N GLU A 46 -20.99 -7.58 -38.19
CA GLU A 46 -21.37 -6.18 -38.36
C GLU A 46 -21.37 -5.45 -37.00
N SER A 47 -21.87 -6.08 -35.93
CA SER A 47 -21.90 -5.48 -34.59
C SER A 47 -20.50 -5.38 -34.00
N LEU A 48 -19.61 -6.33 -34.31
CA LEU A 48 -18.21 -6.29 -33.88
C LEU A 48 -17.47 -5.13 -34.55
N GLU A 49 -17.64 -4.98 -35.89
CA GLU A 49 -16.99 -3.90 -36.62
C GLU A 49 -17.48 -2.52 -36.18
N ALA A 50 -18.80 -2.35 -35.99
CA ALA A 50 -19.38 -1.11 -35.49
C ALA A 50 -18.86 -0.77 -34.08
N LEU A 51 -18.75 -1.77 -33.17
CA LEU A 51 -18.27 -1.55 -31.84
C LEU A 51 -16.76 -1.27 -31.78
N ARG A 52 -15.96 -1.92 -32.65
CA ARG A 52 -14.52 -1.63 -32.79
C ARG A 52 -14.29 -0.19 -33.27
N ALA A 53 -15.05 0.27 -34.25
CA ALA A 53 -15.00 1.64 -34.72
C ALA A 53 -15.42 2.64 -33.63
N GLN A 54 -16.49 2.32 -32.86
CA GLN A 54 -16.97 3.15 -31.76
C GLN A 54 -15.93 3.25 -30.62
N LEU A 55 -15.22 2.17 -30.33
CA LEU A 55 -14.15 2.13 -29.32
C LEU A 55 -12.81 2.64 -29.86
N GLY A 56 -12.73 2.97 -31.17
CA GLY A 56 -11.51 3.45 -31.82
C GLY A 56 -10.40 2.38 -31.90
N LEU A 57 -10.76 1.10 -31.84
CA LEU A 57 -9.81 -0.02 -31.92
C LEU A 57 -9.22 -0.19 -33.33
N ASP A 58 -9.79 0.47 -34.32
CA ASP A 58 -9.33 0.58 -35.70
C ASP A 58 -8.14 1.56 -35.88
N LYS A 59 -7.95 2.46 -34.92
CA LYS A 59 -6.83 3.42 -34.94
C LYS A 59 -5.50 2.73 -34.62
N SER A 60 -4.39 3.29 -35.14
CA SER A 60 -3.06 2.80 -34.77
C SER A 60 -2.80 2.90 -33.25
N PRO A 61 -2.04 1.97 -32.68
CA PRO A 61 -1.74 1.99 -31.22
C PRO A 61 -1.13 3.31 -30.74
N VAL A 62 -0.31 3.94 -31.59
CA VAL A 62 0.33 5.24 -31.25
C VAL A 62 -0.71 6.35 -31.09
N LEU A 63 -1.71 6.39 -32.00
CA LEU A 63 -2.79 7.38 -31.91
C LEU A 63 -3.67 7.12 -30.68
N ARG A 64 -3.97 5.86 -30.36
CA ARG A 64 -4.73 5.48 -29.16
C ARG A 64 -4.00 5.86 -27.88
N TYR A 65 -2.68 5.61 -27.81
CA TYR A 65 -1.86 6.05 -26.67
C TYR A 65 -1.89 7.58 -26.52
N ARG A 66 -1.70 8.33 -27.59
CA ARG A 66 -1.76 9.81 -27.58
C ARG A 66 -3.12 10.30 -27.07
N ASP A 67 -4.21 9.76 -27.60
CA ASP A 67 -5.56 10.17 -27.23
C ASP A 67 -5.86 9.83 -25.78
N TRP A 68 -5.42 8.66 -25.31
CA TRP A 68 -5.54 8.23 -23.90
C TRP A 68 -4.74 9.12 -22.94
N ILE A 69 -3.45 9.33 -23.20
CA ILE A 69 -2.61 10.14 -22.29
C ILE A 69 -3.06 11.60 -22.28
N TRP A 70 -3.57 12.10 -23.41
CA TRP A 70 -4.16 13.43 -23.48
C TRP A 70 -5.40 13.53 -22.61
N GLY A 71 -6.29 12.56 -22.66
CA GLY A 71 -7.45 12.45 -21.75
C GLY A 71 -7.03 12.45 -20.28
N VAL A 72 -6.06 11.59 -19.92
CA VAL A 72 -5.52 11.53 -18.54
C VAL A 72 -5.01 12.88 -18.07
N MET A 73 -4.27 13.61 -18.90
CA MET A 73 -3.74 14.94 -18.56
C MET A 73 -4.85 16.00 -18.33
N HIS A 74 -6.02 15.82 -18.94
CA HIS A 74 -7.19 16.70 -18.76
C HIS A 74 -8.18 16.17 -17.70
N GLY A 75 -7.84 15.05 -17.01
CA GLY A 75 -8.70 14.46 -15.99
C GLY A 75 -9.84 13.59 -16.53
N ASP A 76 -9.90 13.37 -17.83
CA ASP A 76 -10.82 12.43 -18.47
C ASP A 76 -10.19 11.04 -18.52
N LEU A 77 -10.67 10.17 -17.62
CA LEU A 77 -10.25 8.77 -17.53
C LEU A 77 -11.22 7.82 -18.28
N GLY A 78 -12.22 8.37 -18.93
CA GLY A 78 -13.24 7.63 -19.65
C GLY A 78 -14.27 6.93 -18.75
N THR A 79 -15.00 6.00 -19.36
CA THR A 79 -16.04 5.19 -18.71
C THR A 79 -15.66 3.71 -18.71
N SER A 80 -16.13 3.00 -17.70
CA SER A 80 -15.94 1.55 -17.57
C SER A 80 -16.69 0.80 -18.66
N LEU A 81 -16.03 -0.12 -19.32
CA LEU A 81 -16.64 -0.99 -20.32
C LEU A 81 -17.46 -2.11 -19.67
N SER A 82 -17.01 -2.62 -18.53
CA SER A 82 -17.68 -3.68 -17.78
C SER A 82 -18.85 -3.20 -16.93
N MET A 83 -18.83 -1.92 -16.52
CA MET A 83 -19.87 -1.26 -15.74
C MET A 83 -20.45 -0.12 -16.58
N LYS A 84 -21.41 -0.44 -17.47
CA LYS A 84 -21.97 0.50 -18.45
C LYS A 84 -22.37 1.85 -17.81
N GLY A 85 -21.80 2.93 -18.35
CA GLY A 85 -22.14 4.31 -17.96
C GLY A 85 -21.49 4.81 -16.65
N VAL A 86 -20.63 4.00 -16.02
CA VAL A 86 -19.95 4.43 -14.77
C VAL A 86 -18.64 5.13 -15.12
N SER A 87 -18.51 6.38 -14.67
CA SER A 87 -17.25 7.14 -14.80
C SER A 87 -16.14 6.51 -13.96
N ILE A 88 -15.00 6.25 -14.62
CA ILE A 88 -13.82 5.69 -13.96
C ILE A 88 -13.29 6.65 -12.89
N SER A 89 -13.28 7.97 -13.14
CA SER A 89 -12.83 8.97 -12.16
C SER A 89 -13.60 8.88 -10.85
N SER A 90 -14.92 8.72 -10.88
CA SER A 90 -15.78 8.60 -9.69
C SER A 90 -15.48 7.32 -8.90
N LEU A 91 -15.24 6.21 -9.60
CA LEU A 91 -14.84 4.93 -8.99
C LEU A 91 -13.49 5.05 -8.30
N LEU A 92 -12.49 5.64 -8.97
CA LEU A 92 -11.15 5.79 -8.46
C LEU A 92 -11.10 6.65 -7.21
N VAL A 93 -11.82 7.77 -7.18
CA VAL A 93 -11.90 8.64 -5.99
C VAL A 93 -12.50 7.89 -4.81
N ARG A 94 -13.63 7.20 -5.03
CA ARG A 94 -14.29 6.44 -3.96
C ARG A 94 -13.43 5.30 -3.44
N ARG A 95 -12.85 4.50 -4.34
CA ARG A 95 -11.99 3.36 -4.00
C ARG A 95 -10.67 3.82 -3.39
N GLY A 96 -10.08 4.89 -3.91
CA GLY A 96 -8.87 5.52 -3.37
C GLY A 96 -9.05 5.98 -1.93
N ARG A 97 -10.19 6.63 -1.61
CA ARG A 97 -10.50 7.02 -0.24
C ARG A 97 -10.59 5.82 0.71
N ASN A 98 -11.17 4.72 0.24
CA ASN A 98 -11.24 3.49 1.04
C ASN A 98 -9.85 2.89 1.28
N SER A 99 -9.01 2.75 0.25
CA SER A 99 -7.63 2.27 0.42
C SER A 99 -6.81 3.16 1.33
N LEU A 100 -6.94 4.48 1.19
CA LEU A 100 -6.26 5.43 2.07
C LEU A 100 -6.72 5.28 3.52
N PHE A 101 -8.02 5.11 3.76
CA PHE A 101 -8.56 4.87 5.09
C PHE A 101 -8.00 3.59 5.71
N LEU A 102 -7.96 2.49 4.96
CA LEU A 102 -7.36 1.23 5.42
C LEU A 102 -5.86 1.39 5.71
N ALA A 103 -5.11 2.08 4.85
CA ALA A 103 -3.69 2.36 5.04
C ALA A 103 -3.43 3.19 6.30
N VAL A 104 -4.23 4.22 6.55
CA VAL A 104 -4.12 5.05 7.76
C VAL A 104 -4.43 4.22 9.01
N CYS A 105 -5.52 3.44 9.02
CA CYS A 105 -5.85 2.56 10.14
C CYS A 105 -4.74 1.53 10.41
N ALA A 106 -4.19 0.93 9.34
CA ALA A 106 -3.07 0.00 9.46
C ALA A 106 -1.82 0.67 10.04
N THR A 107 -1.49 1.88 9.60
CA THR A 107 -0.35 2.65 10.11
C THR A 107 -0.53 3.03 11.58
N VAL A 108 -1.71 3.50 11.96
CA VAL A 108 -2.05 3.84 13.35
C VAL A 108 -1.98 2.63 14.28
N PHE A 109 -2.33 1.44 13.78
CA PHE A 109 -2.18 0.19 14.52
C PHE A 109 -0.72 -0.29 14.58
N LEU A 110 -0.06 -0.33 13.43
CA LEU A 110 1.29 -0.86 13.22
C LEU A 110 2.34 -0.09 14.02
N VAL A 111 2.36 1.26 13.88
CA VAL A 111 3.48 2.07 14.41
C VAL A 111 3.57 1.98 15.93
N PRO A 112 2.52 2.24 16.72
CA PRO A 112 2.62 2.12 18.18
C PRO A 112 2.96 0.71 18.62
N LEU A 113 2.34 -0.30 18.01
CA LEU A 113 2.55 -1.70 18.38
C LEU A 113 4.00 -2.15 18.11
N SER A 114 4.56 -1.83 16.97
CA SER A 114 5.95 -2.15 16.63
C SER A 114 6.96 -1.44 17.53
N LEU A 115 6.70 -0.17 17.88
CA LEU A 115 7.53 0.58 18.83
C LEU A 115 7.51 -0.08 20.20
N VAL A 116 6.32 -0.38 20.73
CA VAL A 116 6.19 -1.02 22.05
C VAL A 116 6.89 -2.37 22.10
N LEU A 117 6.62 -3.24 21.09
CA LEU A 117 7.23 -4.57 21.03
C LEU A 117 8.75 -4.51 20.89
N GLY A 118 9.26 -3.67 19.99
CA GLY A 118 10.68 -3.51 19.77
C GLY A 118 11.42 -2.91 20.97
N VAL A 119 10.83 -1.90 21.62
CA VAL A 119 11.41 -1.29 22.84
C VAL A 119 11.44 -2.29 24.00
N ILE A 120 10.35 -3.04 24.24
CA ILE A 120 10.32 -4.04 25.32
C ILE A 120 11.38 -5.13 25.06
N ALA A 121 11.47 -5.62 23.83
CA ALA A 121 12.45 -6.62 23.45
C ALA A 121 13.88 -6.09 23.58
N GLY A 122 14.17 -4.88 23.09
CA GLY A 122 15.50 -4.28 23.15
C GLY A 122 15.98 -3.94 24.56
N LEU A 123 15.09 -3.45 25.45
CA LEU A 123 15.43 -3.19 26.86
C LEU A 123 15.59 -4.46 27.71
N ARG A 124 15.10 -5.60 27.20
CA ARG A 124 15.19 -6.91 27.87
C ARG A 124 15.92 -7.92 26.99
N GLU A 125 17.04 -7.51 26.40
CA GLU A 125 17.89 -8.34 25.56
C GLU A 125 18.18 -9.71 26.19
N GLY A 126 18.08 -10.79 25.41
CA GLY A 126 18.29 -12.17 25.84
C GLY A 126 17.15 -12.76 26.68
N SER A 127 16.09 -12.00 26.98
CA SER A 127 14.92 -12.50 27.72
C SER A 127 13.99 -13.33 26.82
N TRP A 128 13.06 -14.09 27.44
CA TRP A 128 12.05 -14.83 26.69
C TRP A 128 11.14 -13.93 25.85
N LEU A 129 10.86 -12.68 26.29
CA LEU A 129 10.11 -11.68 25.52
C LEU A 129 10.86 -11.26 24.26
N ASP A 130 12.17 -11.12 24.36
CA ASP A 130 13.03 -10.83 23.24
C ASP A 130 13.06 -11.97 22.21
N HIS A 131 13.19 -13.20 22.69
CA HIS A 131 13.14 -14.38 21.81
C HIS A 131 11.79 -14.53 21.12
N ILE A 132 10.65 -14.33 21.82
CA ILE A 132 9.33 -14.36 21.22
C ILE A 132 9.19 -13.25 20.17
N ASN A 133 9.57 -12.00 20.48
CA ASN A 133 9.49 -10.91 19.51
C ASN A 133 10.34 -11.18 18.28
N SER A 134 11.56 -11.67 18.44
CA SER A 134 12.47 -11.99 17.34
C SER A 134 11.94 -13.13 16.47
N THR A 135 11.46 -14.22 17.08
CA THR A 135 10.92 -15.38 16.37
C THR A 135 9.62 -15.04 15.65
N SER A 136 8.68 -14.36 16.33
CA SER A 136 7.41 -13.94 15.70
C SER A 136 7.63 -12.95 14.55
N SER A 137 8.60 -12.04 14.70
CA SER A 137 8.99 -11.12 13.62
C SER A 137 9.55 -11.86 12.40
N LEU A 138 10.40 -12.89 12.61
CA LEU A 138 10.92 -13.71 11.52
C LEU A 138 9.80 -14.50 10.83
N ILE A 139 8.89 -15.09 11.57
CA ILE A 139 7.72 -15.79 11.01
C ILE A 139 6.89 -14.82 10.17
N ALA A 140 6.57 -13.63 10.72
CA ALA A 140 5.79 -12.63 10.00
C ALA A 140 6.44 -12.16 8.69
N LEU A 141 7.77 -12.02 8.67
CA LEU A 141 8.54 -11.66 7.47
C LEU A 141 8.62 -12.78 6.43
N SER A 142 8.63 -14.03 6.88
CA SER A 142 8.78 -15.20 6.00
C SER A 142 7.45 -15.61 5.34
N MET A 143 6.32 -15.19 5.88
CA MET A 143 4.99 -15.57 5.38
C MET A 143 4.46 -14.53 4.39
N PRO A 144 4.10 -14.94 3.15
CA PRO A 144 3.36 -14.07 2.25
C PRO A 144 2.05 -13.57 2.87
N SER A 145 1.70 -12.31 2.65
CA SER A 145 0.54 -11.66 3.27
C SER A 145 -0.80 -12.37 3.03
N PHE A 146 -0.98 -12.99 1.85
CA PHE A 146 -2.19 -13.77 1.55
C PHE A 146 -2.31 -15.04 2.41
N ILE A 147 -1.19 -15.69 2.71
CA ILE A 147 -1.16 -16.87 3.59
C ILE A 147 -1.53 -16.44 5.01
N SER A 148 -0.85 -15.41 5.55
CA SER A 148 -1.14 -14.86 6.87
C SER A 148 -2.60 -14.44 7.01
N GLY A 149 -3.13 -13.73 5.98
CA GLY A 149 -4.52 -13.29 5.95
C GLY A 149 -5.51 -14.45 5.91
N THR A 150 -5.21 -15.50 5.14
CA THR A 150 -6.06 -16.71 5.10
C THR A 150 -6.07 -17.42 6.44
N PHE A 151 -4.92 -17.59 7.10
CA PHE A 151 -4.87 -18.17 8.44
C PHE A 151 -5.63 -17.35 9.47
N LEU A 152 -5.47 -16.02 9.46
CA LEU A 152 -6.24 -15.15 10.35
C LEU A 152 -7.75 -15.25 10.09
N MET A 153 -8.17 -15.31 8.83
CA MET A 153 -9.57 -15.49 8.46
C MET A 153 -10.10 -16.83 8.99
N LEU A 154 -9.37 -17.93 8.77
CA LEU A 154 -9.78 -19.26 9.25
C LEU A 154 -9.91 -19.30 10.77
N ILE A 155 -8.94 -18.75 11.50
CA ILE A 155 -8.95 -18.78 12.97
C ILE A 155 -10.05 -17.86 13.52
N PHE A 156 -10.06 -16.60 13.13
CA PHE A 156 -10.88 -15.59 13.81
C PHE A 156 -12.29 -15.43 13.23
N ALA A 157 -12.47 -15.69 11.93
CA ALA A 157 -13.79 -15.55 11.30
C ALA A 157 -14.53 -16.89 11.20
N VAL A 158 -13.82 -18.01 10.91
CA VAL A 158 -14.48 -19.30 10.69
C VAL A 158 -14.56 -20.12 12.00
N TRP A 159 -13.44 -20.28 12.73
CA TRP A 159 -13.41 -21.11 13.94
C TRP A 159 -13.94 -20.37 15.16
N LEU A 160 -13.38 -19.20 15.48
CA LEU A 160 -13.76 -18.42 16.66
C LEU A 160 -15.00 -17.55 16.43
N LYS A 161 -15.33 -17.20 15.18
CA LYS A 161 -16.51 -16.39 14.77
C LYS A 161 -16.62 -15.04 15.49
N ILE A 162 -15.50 -14.43 15.82
CA ILE A 162 -15.44 -13.15 16.57
C ILE A 162 -15.35 -11.93 15.67
N VAL A 163 -14.95 -12.10 14.39
CA VAL A 163 -14.88 -11.04 13.39
C VAL A 163 -15.41 -11.55 12.05
N PRO A 164 -15.99 -10.68 11.20
CA PRO A 164 -16.47 -11.10 9.88
C PRO A 164 -15.31 -11.42 8.94
N ALA A 165 -15.51 -12.41 8.06
CA ALA A 165 -14.53 -12.78 7.03
C ALA A 165 -14.42 -11.76 5.89
N MET A 166 -15.55 -11.12 5.54
CA MET A 166 -15.63 -10.14 4.46
C MET A 166 -15.68 -8.71 4.99
N SER A 167 -14.95 -7.83 4.31
CA SER A 167 -14.84 -6.41 4.65
C SER A 167 -15.60 -5.53 3.65
N SER A 168 -16.71 -6.04 3.10
CA SER A 168 -17.59 -5.25 2.23
C SER A 168 -18.20 -4.09 3.02
N ILE A 169 -18.14 -2.90 2.44
CA ILE A 169 -18.73 -1.67 3.02
C ILE A 169 -19.93 -1.29 2.16
N GLU A 170 -21.09 -1.21 2.78
CA GLU A 170 -22.30 -0.69 2.14
C GLU A 170 -22.21 0.84 1.98
N PRO A 171 -22.77 1.39 0.89
CA PRO A 171 -22.84 2.84 0.73
C PRO A 171 -23.58 3.48 1.91
N GLY A 172 -22.94 4.46 2.57
CA GLY A 172 -23.53 5.17 3.73
C GLY A 172 -23.35 4.49 5.09
N ALA A 173 -22.63 3.35 5.18
CA ALA A 173 -22.35 2.69 6.45
C ALA A 173 -21.56 3.61 7.40
N ASN A 174 -21.92 3.59 8.69
CA ASN A 174 -21.22 4.33 9.73
C ASN A 174 -19.85 3.70 9.99
N LEU A 175 -18.82 4.53 10.24
CA LEU A 175 -17.44 4.08 10.51
C LEU A 175 -17.37 3.07 11.68
N PHE A 176 -18.15 3.24 12.73
CA PHE A 176 -18.18 2.32 13.85
C PHE A 176 -18.74 0.93 13.49
N SER A 177 -19.73 0.85 12.60
CA SER A 177 -20.27 -0.43 12.13
C SER A 177 -19.33 -1.17 11.17
N VAL A 178 -18.42 -0.42 10.53
CA VAL A 178 -17.43 -0.96 9.59
C VAL A 178 -16.18 -1.46 10.31
N PHE A 179 -15.85 -0.90 11.49
CA PHE A 179 -14.60 -1.20 12.18
C PHE A 179 -14.34 -2.70 12.46
N PRO A 180 -15.31 -3.51 12.93
CA PRO A 180 -15.10 -4.96 13.10
C PRO A 180 -14.72 -5.67 11.81
N ARG A 181 -15.19 -5.19 10.65
CA ARG A 181 -14.86 -5.74 9.32
C ARG A 181 -13.44 -5.36 8.87
N LEU A 182 -12.83 -4.35 9.48
CA LEU A 182 -11.49 -3.87 9.13
C LEU A 182 -10.38 -4.54 9.95
N ILE A 183 -10.70 -5.20 11.06
CA ILE A 183 -9.73 -5.79 11.97
C ILE A 183 -8.80 -6.76 11.23
N LEU A 184 -9.35 -7.73 10.51
CA LEU A 184 -8.56 -8.72 9.77
C LEU A 184 -7.70 -8.09 8.66
N PRO A 185 -8.24 -7.22 7.78
CA PRO A 185 -7.41 -6.49 6.81
C PRO A 185 -6.29 -5.67 7.45
N ILE A 186 -6.59 -4.90 8.52
CA ILE A 186 -5.61 -4.08 9.22
C ILE A 186 -4.48 -4.95 9.77
N VAL A 187 -4.81 -6.00 10.51
CA VAL A 187 -3.81 -6.90 11.09
C VAL A 187 -2.99 -7.55 9.99
N THR A 188 -3.63 -8.08 8.94
CA THR A 188 -2.95 -8.78 7.85
C THR A 188 -1.94 -7.89 7.13
N VAL A 189 -2.35 -6.68 6.71
CA VAL A 189 -1.43 -5.77 5.99
C VAL A 189 -0.31 -5.27 6.88
N SER A 190 -0.56 -5.21 8.20
CA SER A 190 0.41 -4.73 9.18
C SER A 190 1.46 -5.78 9.57
N LEU A 191 1.14 -7.07 9.52
CA LEU A 191 1.98 -8.14 10.11
C LEU A 191 3.43 -8.13 9.63
N VAL A 192 3.64 -8.08 8.32
CA VAL A 192 4.99 -8.13 7.72
C VAL A 192 5.80 -6.90 8.13
N LEU A 193 5.19 -5.72 8.01
CA LEU A 193 5.85 -4.47 8.34
C LEU A 193 6.05 -4.31 9.85
N LEU A 194 5.12 -4.84 10.66
CA LEU A 194 5.22 -4.87 12.12
C LEU A 194 6.45 -5.68 12.56
N GLY A 195 6.64 -6.89 11.99
CA GLY A 195 7.81 -7.71 12.27
C GLY A 195 9.12 -7.01 11.87
N TYR A 196 9.13 -6.33 10.72
CA TYR A 196 10.29 -5.59 10.25
C TYR A 196 10.63 -4.41 11.18
N VAL A 197 9.65 -3.54 11.47
CA VAL A 197 9.86 -2.35 12.30
C VAL A 197 10.19 -2.72 13.74
N ALA A 198 9.48 -3.68 14.35
CA ALA A 198 9.76 -4.12 15.71
C ALA A 198 11.20 -4.65 15.86
N ARG A 199 11.72 -5.38 14.87
CA ARG A 199 13.09 -5.86 14.86
C ARG A 199 14.11 -4.73 14.71
N MET A 200 13.83 -3.74 13.87
CA MET A 200 14.69 -2.55 13.72
C MET A 200 14.72 -1.71 15.00
N VAL A 201 13.56 -1.48 15.61
CA VAL A 201 13.47 -0.80 16.90
C VAL A 201 14.27 -1.54 17.98
N ARG A 202 14.11 -2.87 18.07
CA ARG A 202 14.87 -3.71 18.98
C ARG A 202 16.38 -3.51 18.81
N ALA A 203 16.88 -3.65 17.59
CA ALA A 203 18.31 -3.47 17.27
C ALA A 203 18.80 -2.07 17.69
N SER A 204 18.08 -1.02 17.31
CA SER A 204 18.43 0.36 17.66
C SER A 204 18.42 0.61 19.19
N VAL A 205 17.51 -0.02 19.94
CA VAL A 205 17.44 0.09 21.41
C VAL A 205 18.61 -0.64 22.05
N ILE A 206 19.00 -1.82 21.57
CA ILE A 206 20.18 -2.57 22.04
C ILE A 206 21.44 -1.74 21.83
N ASP A 207 21.67 -1.27 20.60
CA ASP A 207 22.84 -0.45 20.26
C ASP A 207 22.94 0.80 21.15
N ALA A 208 21.80 1.48 21.34
CA ALA A 208 21.72 2.66 22.21
C ALA A 208 21.95 2.33 23.68
N SER A 209 21.53 1.17 24.15
CA SER A 209 21.70 0.72 25.55
C SER A 209 23.18 0.41 25.86
N HIS A 210 23.94 -0.06 24.89
CA HIS A 210 25.37 -0.37 25.04
C HIS A 210 26.27 0.84 24.76
N SER A 211 25.70 2.01 24.44
CA SER A 211 26.46 3.21 24.16
C SER A 211 27.11 3.85 25.39
N ASP A 212 28.19 4.62 25.18
CA ASP A 212 28.92 5.31 26.24
C ASP A 212 28.06 6.33 26.99
N TYR A 213 27.12 7.00 26.29
CA TYR A 213 26.22 7.95 26.95
C TYR A 213 25.22 7.26 27.87
N ALA A 214 24.73 6.07 27.52
CA ALA A 214 23.85 5.29 28.39
C ALA A 214 24.62 4.81 29.63
N ARG A 215 25.85 4.31 29.44
CA ARG A 215 26.74 3.95 30.54
C ARG A 215 27.05 5.12 31.46
N THR A 216 27.35 6.29 30.91
CA THR A 216 27.62 7.53 31.68
C THR A 216 26.38 7.95 32.46
N ALA A 217 25.17 7.82 31.91
CA ALA A 217 23.94 8.15 32.63
C ALA A 217 23.74 7.25 33.86
N VAL A 218 24.04 5.96 33.75
CA VAL A 218 24.00 5.00 34.84
C VAL A 218 25.06 5.35 35.93
N LEU A 219 26.29 5.64 35.50
CA LEU A 219 27.39 5.99 36.42
C LEU A 219 27.14 7.30 37.19
N LYS A 220 26.38 8.23 36.59
CA LYS A 220 25.91 9.47 37.25
C LYS A 220 24.77 9.25 38.24
N GLY A 221 24.31 8.01 38.43
CA GLY A 221 23.24 7.67 39.38
C GLY A 221 21.85 8.15 38.92
N LEU A 222 21.62 8.35 37.62
CA LEU A 222 20.30 8.74 37.15
C LEU A 222 19.27 7.62 37.41
N PRO A 223 18.04 7.96 37.78
CA PRO A 223 16.99 6.97 37.98
C PRO A 223 16.70 6.24 36.66
N ARG A 224 16.39 4.94 36.77
CA ARG A 224 16.23 4.02 35.62
C ARG A 224 15.33 4.59 34.53
N LEU A 225 14.25 5.26 34.89
CA LEU A 225 13.32 5.87 33.90
C LEU A 225 13.99 6.96 33.03
N LYS A 226 14.87 7.78 33.66
CA LYS A 226 15.63 8.82 32.94
C LYS A 226 16.67 8.19 31.99
N VAL A 227 17.34 7.12 32.45
CA VAL A 227 18.28 6.38 31.56
C VAL A 227 17.54 5.81 30.36
N VAL A 228 16.41 5.13 30.56
CA VAL A 228 15.58 4.60 29.48
C VAL A 228 15.12 5.71 28.53
N TRP A 229 14.70 6.87 29.05
CA TRP A 229 14.32 8.01 28.21
C TRP A 229 15.47 8.50 27.32
N HIS A 230 16.69 8.59 27.87
CA HIS A 230 17.88 8.97 27.09
C HIS A 230 18.19 7.96 25.99
N ILE A 231 18.06 6.65 26.28
CA ILE A 231 18.23 5.57 25.31
C ILE A 231 17.19 5.71 24.18
N LEU A 232 15.90 5.80 24.54
CA LEU A 232 14.82 5.83 23.55
C LEU A 232 14.86 7.05 22.66
N ARG A 233 15.20 8.22 23.20
CA ARG A 233 15.31 9.45 22.40
C ARG A 233 16.29 9.30 21.22
N ASN A 234 17.38 8.58 21.42
CA ASN A 234 18.38 8.36 20.37
C ASN A 234 18.04 7.13 19.52
N ALA A 235 17.57 6.05 20.13
CA ALA A 235 17.22 4.81 19.45
C ALA A 235 16.05 4.95 18.47
N LEU A 236 15.09 5.85 18.74
CA LEU A 236 13.90 6.00 17.91
C LEU A 236 14.11 6.90 16.70
N MET A 237 15.17 7.72 16.64
CA MET A 237 15.44 8.56 15.46
C MET A 237 15.60 7.76 14.16
N PRO A 238 16.43 6.69 14.08
CA PRO A 238 16.53 5.86 12.89
C PRO A 238 15.22 5.15 12.55
N THR A 239 14.43 4.81 13.58
CA THR A 239 13.16 4.10 13.41
C THR A 239 12.12 4.92 12.67
N VAL A 240 12.01 6.22 12.96
CA VAL A 240 11.06 7.11 12.25
C VAL A 240 11.36 7.13 10.76
N THR A 241 12.64 7.19 10.41
CA THR A 241 13.11 7.12 9.02
C THR A 241 12.69 5.80 8.34
N VAL A 242 12.91 4.68 9.03
CA VAL A 242 12.54 3.35 8.51
C VAL A 242 11.03 3.23 8.31
N ILE A 243 10.22 3.72 9.26
CA ILE A 243 8.77 3.75 9.12
C ILE A 243 8.37 4.56 7.89
N ALA A 244 8.89 5.78 7.74
CA ALA A 244 8.58 6.64 6.60
C ALA A 244 8.90 5.97 5.26
N MET A 245 10.07 5.34 5.13
CA MET A 245 10.49 4.63 3.91
C MET A 245 9.60 3.43 3.57
N ASN A 246 9.03 2.77 4.58
CA ASN A 246 8.21 1.57 4.39
C ASN A 246 6.70 1.86 4.21
N LEU A 247 6.25 3.10 4.40
CA LEU A 247 4.83 3.45 4.16
C LEU A 247 4.43 3.22 2.68
N GLY A 248 5.35 3.46 1.73
CA GLY A 248 5.11 3.16 0.33
C GLY A 248 4.87 1.66 0.07
N TRP A 249 5.56 0.78 0.78
CA TRP A 249 5.42 -0.67 0.64
C TRP A 249 4.02 -1.18 1.07
N LEU A 250 3.35 -0.49 2.01
CA LEU A 250 1.98 -0.83 2.42
C LEU A 250 1.02 -0.87 1.23
N ILE A 251 1.19 0.00 0.22
CA ILE A 251 0.29 0.06 -0.94
C ILE A 251 0.35 -1.22 -1.75
N GLY A 252 1.55 -1.79 -1.96
CA GLY A 252 1.69 -3.07 -2.64
C GLY A 252 0.96 -4.20 -1.91
N GLY A 253 1.04 -4.23 -0.59
CA GLY A 253 0.34 -5.18 0.26
C GLY A 253 -1.18 -5.02 0.27
N LEU A 254 -1.67 -3.77 0.10
CA LEU A 254 -3.11 -3.48 0.07
C LEU A 254 -3.84 -4.22 -1.05
N VAL A 255 -3.24 -4.35 -2.24
CA VAL A 255 -3.88 -5.04 -3.39
C VAL A 255 -4.29 -6.46 -3.02
N ILE A 256 -3.38 -7.19 -2.38
CA ILE A 256 -3.62 -8.58 -1.97
C ILE A 256 -4.68 -8.64 -0.87
N VAL A 257 -4.54 -7.80 0.16
CA VAL A 257 -5.42 -7.79 1.32
C VAL A 257 -6.83 -7.34 0.95
N GLU A 258 -6.98 -6.30 0.14
CA GLU A 258 -8.27 -5.82 -0.35
C GLU A 258 -9.00 -6.88 -1.18
N THR A 259 -8.25 -7.64 -1.97
CA THR A 259 -8.82 -8.74 -2.78
C THR A 259 -9.25 -9.90 -1.89
N LEU A 260 -8.38 -10.33 -0.96
CA LEU A 260 -8.62 -11.46 -0.05
C LEU A 260 -9.87 -11.22 0.82
N PHE A 261 -9.98 -10.04 1.45
CA PHE A 261 -11.09 -9.70 2.34
C PHE A 261 -12.28 -9.05 1.63
N ALA A 262 -12.28 -9.00 0.31
CA ALA A 262 -13.32 -8.35 -0.49
C ALA A 262 -13.53 -6.85 -0.12
N TYR A 263 -12.49 -6.17 0.39
CA TYR A 263 -12.55 -4.77 0.75
C TYR A 263 -12.64 -3.87 -0.49
N PRO A 264 -13.55 -2.87 -0.53
CA PRO A 264 -13.80 -2.07 -1.72
C PRO A 264 -12.76 -0.95 -1.93
N GLY A 265 -11.48 -1.33 -2.11
CA GLY A 265 -10.37 -0.41 -2.36
C GLY A 265 -9.90 -0.38 -3.81
N LEU A 266 -8.77 0.35 -4.05
CA LEU A 266 -8.13 0.49 -5.38
C LEU A 266 -7.52 -0.82 -5.87
N GLY A 267 -6.83 -1.57 -5.00
CA GLY A 267 -6.20 -2.82 -5.39
C GLY A 267 -7.21 -3.86 -5.83
N ARG A 268 -8.34 -3.99 -5.11
CA ARG A 268 -9.44 -4.83 -5.55
C ARG A 268 -10.07 -4.33 -6.86
N LEU A 269 -10.12 -3.00 -7.08
CA LEU A 269 -10.61 -2.45 -8.34
C LEU A 269 -9.75 -2.88 -9.51
N VAL A 270 -8.42 -2.81 -9.37
CA VAL A 270 -7.46 -3.31 -10.37
C VAL A 270 -7.71 -4.79 -10.65
N TYR A 271 -7.83 -5.61 -9.61
CA TYR A 271 -8.10 -7.04 -9.77
C TYR A 271 -9.39 -7.32 -10.54
N VAL A 272 -10.49 -6.63 -10.18
CA VAL A 272 -11.78 -6.78 -10.87
C VAL A 272 -11.71 -6.29 -12.31
N ALA A 273 -10.99 -5.19 -12.57
CA ALA A 273 -10.78 -4.66 -13.92
C ALA A 273 -10.04 -5.66 -14.82
N ILE A 274 -9.01 -6.32 -14.29
CA ILE A 274 -8.26 -7.36 -15.01
C ILE A 274 -9.15 -8.58 -15.28
N GLN A 275 -9.90 -9.06 -14.29
CA GLN A 275 -10.81 -10.20 -14.45
C GLN A 275 -11.91 -9.96 -15.50
N ARG A 276 -12.34 -8.71 -15.63
CA ARG A 276 -13.35 -8.29 -16.60
C ARG A 276 -12.77 -7.72 -17.87
N GLN A 277 -11.45 -7.72 -18.00
CA GLN A 277 -10.69 -7.16 -19.13
C GLN A 277 -11.17 -5.73 -19.52
N ASP A 278 -11.50 -4.93 -18.52
CA ASP A 278 -11.92 -3.54 -18.68
C ASP A 278 -10.68 -2.66 -18.88
N ILE A 279 -10.23 -2.57 -20.13
CA ILE A 279 -8.97 -1.91 -20.50
C ILE A 279 -8.89 -0.47 -19.98
N PRO A 280 -9.88 0.43 -20.20
CA PRO A 280 -9.78 1.79 -19.69
C PRO A 280 -9.67 1.82 -18.16
N MET A 281 -10.40 0.93 -17.45
CA MET A 281 -10.33 0.85 -16.00
C MET A 281 -8.99 0.29 -15.52
N ILE A 282 -8.39 -0.71 -16.20
CA ILE A 282 -7.06 -1.23 -15.90
C ILE A 282 -6.05 -0.10 -16.03
N GLN A 283 -6.01 0.58 -17.18
CA GLN A 283 -5.06 1.65 -17.46
C GLN A 283 -5.12 2.76 -16.41
N ALA A 284 -6.32 3.27 -16.15
CA ALA A 284 -6.52 4.36 -15.21
C ALA A 284 -6.21 3.96 -13.75
N SER A 285 -6.64 2.76 -13.32
CA SER A 285 -6.44 2.32 -11.93
C SER A 285 -4.98 1.96 -11.63
N VAL A 286 -4.27 1.31 -12.57
CA VAL A 286 -2.86 0.98 -12.41
C VAL A 286 -2.00 2.25 -12.45
N LEU A 287 -2.29 3.19 -13.36
CA LEU A 287 -1.59 4.47 -13.43
C LEU A 287 -1.79 5.29 -12.14
N LEU A 288 -3.02 5.38 -11.63
CA LEU A 288 -3.29 6.06 -10.37
C LEU A 288 -2.59 5.40 -9.18
N THR A 289 -2.62 4.07 -9.09
CA THR A 289 -1.92 3.34 -8.02
C THR A 289 -0.42 3.59 -8.07
N SER A 290 0.17 3.61 -9.27
CA SER A 290 1.58 3.96 -9.49
C SER A 290 1.89 5.40 -9.07
N ALA A 291 1.01 6.35 -9.41
CA ALA A 291 1.15 7.75 -9.01
C ALA A 291 1.11 7.92 -7.48
N VAL A 292 0.14 7.28 -6.81
CA VAL A 292 0.02 7.30 -5.34
C VAL A 292 1.27 6.71 -4.69
N TYR A 293 1.77 5.56 -5.20
CA TYR A 293 3.00 4.94 -4.70
C TYR A 293 4.22 5.88 -4.82
N LEU A 294 4.41 6.50 -5.99
CA LEU A 294 5.52 7.42 -6.23
C LEU A 294 5.41 8.70 -5.38
N LEU A 295 4.20 9.23 -5.18
CA LEU A 295 3.98 10.39 -4.31
C LEU A 295 4.26 10.07 -2.83
N LEU A 296 3.90 8.89 -2.36
CA LEU A 296 4.23 8.45 -1.00
C LEU A 296 5.73 8.22 -0.81
N ASN A 297 6.41 7.66 -1.80
CA ASN A 297 7.87 7.57 -1.76
C ASN A 297 8.53 8.96 -1.75
N LEU A 298 8.02 9.89 -2.56
CA LEU A 298 8.49 11.28 -2.54
C LEU A 298 8.26 11.93 -1.16
N ALA A 299 7.08 11.74 -0.57
CA ALA A 299 6.80 12.24 0.79
C ALA A 299 7.75 11.62 1.82
N SER A 300 8.02 10.32 1.73
CA SER A 300 8.99 9.61 2.59
C SER A 300 10.41 10.16 2.43
N ASP A 301 10.87 10.41 1.20
CA ASP A 301 12.18 11.02 0.92
C ASP A 301 12.30 12.43 1.52
N ILE A 302 11.22 13.22 1.44
CA ILE A 302 11.16 14.56 2.02
C ILE A 302 11.23 14.48 3.55
N ILE A 303 10.42 13.63 4.18
CA ILE A 303 10.41 13.40 5.63
C ILE A 303 11.80 12.96 6.09
N TYR A 304 12.41 12.01 5.38
CA TYR A 304 13.75 11.53 5.68
C TYR A 304 14.80 12.65 5.63
N THR A 305 14.77 13.50 4.60
CA THR A 305 15.71 14.62 4.47
C THR A 305 15.56 15.67 5.58
N PHE A 306 14.33 15.83 6.13
CA PHE A 306 14.10 16.72 7.28
C PHE A 306 14.57 16.13 8.60
N LEU A 307 14.46 14.80 8.78
CA LEU A 307 14.79 14.11 10.03
C LEU A 307 16.30 13.87 10.19
N ASP A 308 17.01 13.65 9.10
CA ASP A 308 18.46 13.42 9.13
C ASP A 308 19.24 14.57 8.45
N PRO A 309 19.65 15.61 9.21
CA PRO A 309 20.40 16.75 8.65
C PRO A 309 21.83 16.37 8.21
N ARG A 310 22.30 15.16 8.47
CA ARG A 310 23.62 14.66 8.03
C ARG A 310 23.65 14.34 6.53
N ILE A 311 22.49 14.14 5.93
CA ILE A 311 22.34 13.92 4.49
C ILE A 311 22.23 15.28 3.81
N ARG A 312 23.37 15.96 3.68
CA ARG A 312 23.50 17.14 2.83
C ARG A 312 24.00 16.67 1.45
N TYR A 313 23.13 16.81 0.45
CA TYR A 313 23.48 16.67 -0.97
C TYR A 313 23.99 17.99 -1.53
#